data_3970c8f4f3b1bf80986bd95185e4fa0b
#
_entry.id   3970c8f4f3b1bf80986bd95185e4fa0b
#
_cell.length_a   1.000
_cell.length_b   1.000
_cell.length_c   1.000
_cell.angle_alpha   90.00
_cell.angle_beta   90.00
_cell.angle_gamma   90.00
#
_symmetry.space_group_name_H-M   'P 1'
#
loop_
_entity.id
_entity.type
_entity.pdbx_description
1 polymer ?
#
loop_
_entity_poly.entity_id
_entity_poly.type
_entity_poly.pdbx_seq_one_letter_code
_entity_poly.pdbx_strand_id
1 'polypeptide(L)'
;MITLALRILLACVVGMVCGIPVNALISLFLKKLGNEKHSLCNACKAEPKWYERFSVLSFLLLKGRCRSCGAKANIRFPIVELLNGLLYGIVFMANGLSVQSLLYCLMTSAFLVISFVDENTLEIPLPCNLFLGGIGILMCVMDFSSIMDRILGFFIIGIILYALYALSKGAAIGGGDVKLMAVMGLILGWQKVILAFLLGCIIGSVCHVIRMKVSKAEHVLAMGPYLCIGSFLCALWGDAMIAWYLGLMIK
;
A
#
# COMPACT_ATOMS: atom_id res chain seq x y z
N MET A 1 -13.96 -20.82 17.51
CA MET A 1 -13.82 -19.36 17.68
C MET A 1 -12.45 -18.98 18.24
N ILE A 2 -11.99 -19.54 19.35
CA ILE A 2 -10.69 -19.23 19.98
C ILE A 2 -9.52 -19.43 19.00
N THR A 3 -9.51 -20.51 18.22
CA THR A 3 -8.45 -20.78 17.24
C THR A 3 -8.39 -19.76 16.09
N LEU A 4 -9.52 -19.21 15.64
CA LEU A 4 -9.56 -18.18 14.61
C LEU A 4 -9.03 -16.85 15.13
N ALA A 5 -9.50 -16.42 16.31
CA ALA A 5 -9.01 -15.20 16.94
C ALA A 5 -7.49 -15.24 17.21
N LEU A 6 -6.98 -16.41 17.66
CA LEU A 6 -5.55 -16.60 17.87
C LEU A 6 -4.74 -16.51 16.57
N ARG A 7 -5.24 -17.08 15.47
CA ARG A 7 -4.60 -16.99 14.14
C ARG A 7 -4.55 -15.55 13.63
N ILE A 8 -5.65 -14.79 13.76
CA ILE A 8 -5.70 -13.38 13.37
C ILE A 8 -4.72 -12.56 14.23
N LEU A 9 -4.69 -12.78 15.54
CA LEU A 9 -3.75 -12.11 16.43
C LEU A 9 -2.30 -12.41 16.03
N LEU A 10 -1.98 -13.66 15.72
CA LEU A 10 -0.67 -14.08 15.26
C LEU A 10 -0.30 -13.36 13.94
N ALA A 11 -1.25 -13.29 12.99
CA ALA A 11 -1.05 -12.57 11.74
C ALA A 11 -0.77 -11.08 11.98
N CYS A 12 -1.50 -10.43 12.90
CA CYS A 12 -1.23 -9.04 13.29
C CYS A 12 0.18 -8.88 13.87
N VAL A 13 0.60 -9.78 14.76
CA VAL A 13 1.95 -9.72 15.36
C VAL A 13 3.03 -9.91 14.28
N VAL A 14 2.88 -10.90 13.40
CA VAL A 14 3.79 -11.11 12.27
C VAL A 14 3.82 -9.88 11.37
N GLY A 15 2.66 -9.30 11.07
CA GLY A 15 2.57 -8.07 10.28
C GLY A 15 3.28 -6.89 10.93
N MET A 16 3.17 -6.69 12.26
CA MET A 16 3.93 -5.66 12.97
C MET A 16 5.44 -5.88 12.85
N VAL A 17 5.92 -7.11 12.98
CA VAL A 17 7.34 -7.46 12.80
C VAL A 17 7.78 -7.17 11.36
N CYS A 18 6.98 -7.55 10.36
CA CYS A 18 7.23 -7.21 8.95
C CYS A 18 7.16 -5.70 8.67
N GLY A 19 6.53 -4.91 9.52
CA GLY A 19 6.54 -3.45 9.48
C GLY A 19 7.93 -2.83 9.70
N ILE A 20 8.84 -3.53 10.38
CA ILE A 20 10.22 -3.06 10.61
C ILE A 20 10.99 -2.88 9.30
N PRO A 21 11.13 -3.90 8.43
CA PRO A 21 11.77 -3.72 7.13
C PRO A 21 11.00 -2.75 6.22
N VAL A 22 9.67 -2.66 6.32
CA VAL A 22 8.87 -1.65 5.62
C VAL A 22 9.33 -0.24 6.00
N ASN A 23 9.46 0.06 7.29
CA ASN A 23 9.99 1.33 7.79
C ASN A 23 11.42 1.61 7.30
N ALA A 24 12.27 0.58 7.27
CA ALA A 24 13.63 0.72 6.76
C ALA A 24 13.65 1.07 5.26
N LEU A 25 12.83 0.40 4.44
CA LEU A 25 12.69 0.68 3.01
C LEU A 25 12.15 2.10 2.76
N ILE A 26 11.10 2.53 3.47
CA ILE A 26 10.58 3.89 3.38
C ILE A 26 11.70 4.90 3.66
N SER A 27 12.44 4.70 4.73
CA SER A 27 13.54 5.61 5.12
C SER A 27 14.66 5.64 4.08
N LEU A 28 14.98 4.47 3.50
CA LEU A 28 16.00 4.33 2.46
C LEU A 28 15.61 5.07 1.17
N PHE A 29 14.35 4.90 0.70
CA PHE A 29 13.86 5.59 -0.50
C PHE A 29 13.81 7.11 -0.27
N LEU A 30 13.28 7.56 0.86
CA LEU A 30 13.22 8.98 1.18
C LEU A 30 14.61 9.63 1.29
N LYS A 31 15.58 8.92 1.87
CA LYS A 31 16.98 9.37 1.92
C LYS A 31 17.58 9.47 0.51
N LYS A 32 17.34 8.48 -0.35
CA LYS A 32 17.84 8.49 -1.74
C LYS A 32 17.27 9.65 -2.56
N LEU A 33 16.05 10.08 -2.26
CA LEU A 33 15.37 11.21 -2.91
C LEU A 33 15.66 12.56 -2.24
N GLY A 34 16.69 12.65 -1.38
CA GLY A 34 17.16 13.89 -0.77
C GLY A 34 16.38 14.35 0.46
N ASN A 35 15.45 13.55 0.96
CA ASN A 35 14.63 13.89 2.12
C ASN A 35 15.23 13.34 3.41
N GLU A 36 16.21 14.04 3.99
CA GLU A 36 17.01 13.57 5.14
C GLU A 36 16.26 13.53 6.50
N LYS A 37 15.04 14.06 6.59
CA LYS A 37 14.30 14.22 7.87
C LYS A 37 13.63 12.95 8.41
N HIS A 38 14.00 11.76 7.95
CA HIS A 38 13.27 10.52 8.25
C HIS A 38 14.06 9.50 9.08
N SER A 39 14.77 9.97 10.12
CA SER A 39 15.34 9.11 11.17
C SER A 39 14.35 8.90 12.32
N LEU A 40 14.60 7.89 13.15
CA LEU A 40 13.79 7.58 14.35
C LEU A 40 13.72 8.79 15.30
N CYS A 41 14.81 9.54 15.40
CA CYS A 41 14.87 10.83 16.06
C CYS A 41 15.50 11.87 15.14
N ASN A 42 14.73 12.90 14.78
CA ASN A 42 15.21 13.97 13.92
C ASN A 42 16.19 14.94 14.62
N ALA A 43 16.26 14.91 15.96
CA ALA A 43 17.09 15.82 16.74
C ALA A 43 18.54 15.32 16.89
N CYS A 44 18.75 14.04 17.28
CA CYS A 44 20.10 13.51 17.54
C CYS A 44 20.60 12.56 16.44
N LYS A 45 19.74 12.13 15.49
CA LYS A 45 20.07 11.17 14.42
C LYS A 45 20.74 9.87 14.95
N ALA A 46 20.57 9.55 16.26
CA ALA A 46 21.16 8.37 16.86
C ALA A 46 20.65 7.10 16.21
N GLU A 47 21.53 6.15 15.96
CA GLU A 47 21.16 4.84 15.44
C GLU A 47 20.37 4.06 16.49
N PRO A 48 19.20 3.52 16.14
CA PRO A 48 18.39 2.74 17.06
C PRO A 48 19.10 1.42 17.41
N LYS A 49 19.12 1.05 18.67
CA LYS A 49 19.54 -0.29 19.10
C LYS A 49 18.58 -1.34 18.53
N TRP A 50 19.01 -2.60 18.48
CA TRP A 50 18.23 -3.68 17.87
C TRP A 50 16.79 -3.80 18.42
N TYR A 51 16.58 -3.61 19.71
CA TYR A 51 15.28 -3.64 20.38
C TYR A 51 14.45 -2.34 20.19
N GLU A 52 15.09 -1.22 19.89
CA GLU A 52 14.43 0.05 19.55
C GLU A 52 13.89 0.03 18.11
N ARG A 53 14.29 -0.96 17.29
CA ARG A 53 13.75 -1.19 15.96
C ARG A 53 12.29 -1.67 15.99
N PHE A 54 11.86 -2.28 17.11
CA PHE A 54 10.43 -2.53 17.38
C PHE A 54 9.79 -1.21 17.84
N SER A 55 9.37 -0.40 16.85
CA SER A 55 8.99 0.98 17.11
C SER A 55 7.75 1.09 17.98
N VAL A 56 6.78 0.18 17.85
CA VAL A 56 5.57 0.17 18.69
C VAL A 56 5.94 -0.05 20.15
N LEU A 57 6.72 -1.08 20.45
CA LEU A 57 7.11 -1.40 21.83
C LEU A 57 8.00 -0.31 22.43
N SER A 58 8.98 0.15 21.66
CA SER A 58 9.89 1.23 22.07
C SER A 58 9.14 2.53 22.31
N PHE A 59 8.19 2.89 21.46
CA PHE A 59 7.37 4.09 21.59
C PHE A 59 6.51 4.07 22.85
N LEU A 60 5.92 2.92 23.18
CA LEU A 60 5.13 2.74 24.41
C LEU A 60 6.01 2.82 25.66
N LEU A 61 7.14 2.10 25.70
CA LEU A 61 8.06 2.07 26.86
C LEU A 61 8.71 3.43 27.11
N LEU A 62 9.09 4.15 26.07
CA LEU A 62 9.76 5.45 26.17
C LEU A 62 8.77 6.64 26.14
N LYS A 63 7.45 6.36 26.19
CA LYS A 63 6.39 7.38 26.17
C LYS A 63 6.55 8.37 25.01
N GLY A 64 6.93 7.87 23.82
CA GLY A 64 7.12 8.67 22.62
C GLY A 64 8.33 9.60 22.62
N ARG A 65 9.34 9.35 23.48
CA ARG A 65 10.56 10.16 23.56
C ARG A 65 11.79 9.37 23.13
N CYS A 66 12.75 10.09 22.55
CA CYS A 66 14.05 9.50 22.20
C CYS A 66 14.82 9.20 23.50
N ARG A 67 15.39 7.99 23.59
CA ARG A 67 16.20 7.59 24.75
C ARG A 67 17.49 8.41 24.89
N SER A 68 18.09 8.81 23.77
CA SER A 68 19.41 9.48 23.77
C SER A 68 19.32 10.98 24.07
N CYS A 69 18.29 11.67 23.58
CA CYS A 69 18.19 13.14 23.72
C CYS A 69 16.86 13.63 24.35
N GLY A 70 15.93 12.73 24.69
CA GLY A 70 14.63 13.11 25.26
C GLY A 70 13.64 13.79 24.30
N ALA A 71 14.05 14.13 23.08
CA ALA A 71 13.18 14.74 22.08
C ALA A 71 12.04 13.81 21.65
N LYS A 72 10.95 14.37 21.08
CA LYS A 72 9.82 13.57 20.55
C LYS A 72 10.29 12.63 19.43
N ALA A 73 10.01 11.34 19.58
CA ALA A 73 10.26 10.33 18.57
C ALA A 73 9.29 10.49 17.40
N ASN A 74 9.71 10.05 16.22
CA ASN A 74 8.88 10.15 15.01
C ASN A 74 7.76 9.10 15.06
N ILE A 75 6.51 9.56 15.14
CA ILE A 75 5.31 8.72 15.24
C ILE A 75 5.04 7.88 13.97
N ARG A 76 5.65 8.21 12.83
CA ARG A 76 5.50 7.44 11.58
C ARG A 76 5.87 5.97 11.78
N PHE A 77 6.95 5.69 12.50
CA PHE A 77 7.46 4.34 12.67
C PHE A 77 6.47 3.39 13.34
N PRO A 78 5.91 3.69 14.53
CA PRO A 78 4.90 2.84 15.13
C PRO A 78 3.59 2.79 14.32
N ILE A 79 3.21 3.87 13.63
CA ILE A 79 2.02 3.87 12.76
C ILE A 79 2.17 2.86 11.63
N VAL A 80 3.31 2.83 10.92
CA VAL A 80 3.55 1.88 9.82
C VAL A 80 3.52 0.44 10.32
N GLU A 81 4.13 0.15 11.47
CA GLU A 81 4.11 -1.20 12.05
C GLU A 81 2.68 -1.64 12.43
N LEU A 82 1.93 -0.76 13.10
CA LEU A 82 0.53 -1.04 13.47
C LEU A 82 -0.37 -1.22 12.25
N LEU A 83 -0.23 -0.35 11.24
CA LEU A 83 -1.00 -0.47 10.00
C LEU A 83 -0.67 -1.78 9.26
N ASN A 84 0.62 -2.14 9.16
CA ASN A 84 1.00 -3.39 8.51
C ASN A 84 0.45 -4.61 9.27
N GLY A 85 0.48 -4.58 10.60
CA GLY A 85 -0.14 -5.60 11.44
C GLY A 85 -1.64 -5.71 11.24
N LEU A 86 -2.35 -4.57 11.24
CA LEU A 86 -3.79 -4.51 11.00
C LEU A 86 -4.17 -5.06 9.61
N LEU A 87 -3.45 -4.64 8.56
CA LEU A 87 -3.69 -5.09 7.19
C LEU A 87 -3.48 -6.61 7.06
N TYR A 88 -2.46 -7.17 7.68
CA TYR A 88 -2.25 -8.62 7.72
C TYR A 88 -3.41 -9.33 8.40
N GLY A 89 -3.87 -8.83 9.55
CA GLY A 89 -5.05 -9.35 10.24
C GLY A 89 -6.30 -9.36 9.36
N ILE A 90 -6.55 -8.26 8.63
CA ILE A 90 -7.69 -8.15 7.70
C ILE A 90 -7.56 -9.17 6.55
N VAL A 91 -6.37 -9.32 5.95
CA VAL A 91 -6.13 -10.32 4.88
C VAL A 91 -6.43 -11.73 5.36
N PHE A 92 -5.92 -12.11 6.55
CA PHE A 92 -6.18 -13.44 7.11
C PHE A 92 -7.64 -13.64 7.54
N MET A 93 -8.31 -12.59 7.97
CA MET A 93 -9.74 -12.65 8.30
C MET A 93 -10.59 -12.87 7.05
N ALA A 94 -10.23 -12.24 5.92
CA ALA A 94 -10.97 -12.36 4.67
C ALA A 94 -10.72 -13.66 3.91
N ASN A 95 -9.45 -14.11 3.83
CA ASN A 95 -9.05 -15.24 2.96
C ASN A 95 -8.55 -16.47 3.72
N GLY A 96 -8.49 -16.45 5.06
CA GLY A 96 -7.94 -17.53 5.86
C GLY A 96 -6.43 -17.73 5.64
N LEU A 97 -5.94 -18.93 6.02
CA LEU A 97 -4.53 -19.31 5.85
C LEU A 97 -4.35 -19.96 4.46
N SER A 98 -3.85 -19.19 3.50
CA SER A 98 -3.59 -19.64 2.13
C SER A 98 -2.31 -19.00 1.58
N VAL A 99 -1.75 -19.57 0.51
CA VAL A 99 -0.62 -18.96 -0.20
C VAL A 99 -1.01 -17.60 -0.77
N GLN A 100 -2.26 -17.46 -1.23
CA GLN A 100 -2.80 -16.19 -1.72
C GLN A 100 -2.81 -15.12 -0.61
N SER A 101 -3.18 -15.49 0.63
CA SER A 101 -3.12 -14.58 1.78
C SER A 101 -1.70 -14.10 2.05
N LEU A 102 -0.70 -14.98 1.92
CA LEU A 102 0.69 -14.59 2.07
C LEU A 102 1.12 -13.58 1.00
N LEU A 103 0.75 -13.81 -0.26
CA LEU A 103 1.03 -12.88 -1.36
C LEU A 103 0.34 -11.52 -1.15
N TYR A 104 -0.90 -11.51 -0.66
CA TYR A 104 -1.60 -10.27 -0.32
C TYR A 104 -0.95 -9.56 0.88
N CYS A 105 -0.41 -10.27 1.85
CA CYS A 105 0.38 -9.67 2.93
C CYS A 105 1.64 -8.97 2.41
N LEU A 106 2.37 -9.60 1.49
CA LEU A 106 3.54 -8.99 0.85
C LEU A 106 3.14 -7.77 0.00
N MET A 107 2.03 -7.86 -0.72
CA MET A 107 1.45 -6.76 -1.48
C MET A 107 1.11 -5.57 -0.59
N THR A 108 0.46 -5.79 0.56
CA THR A 108 0.10 -4.70 1.49
C THR A 108 1.33 -4.02 2.10
N SER A 109 2.39 -4.77 2.38
CA SER A 109 3.67 -4.20 2.82
C SER A 109 4.28 -3.29 1.73
N ALA A 110 4.24 -3.70 0.45
CA ALA A 110 4.67 -2.86 -0.67
C ALA A 110 3.78 -1.61 -0.82
N PHE A 111 2.48 -1.73 -0.61
CA PHE A 111 1.54 -0.60 -0.63
C PHE A 111 1.85 0.45 0.44
N LEU A 112 2.24 0.04 1.64
CA LEU A 112 2.67 0.97 2.67
C LEU A 112 3.95 1.72 2.24
N VAL A 113 4.94 1.02 1.67
CA VAL A 113 6.14 1.68 1.15
C VAL A 113 5.77 2.71 0.09
N ILE A 114 4.98 2.31 -0.92
CA ILE A 114 4.53 3.20 -2.01
C ILE A 114 3.78 4.41 -1.43
N SER A 115 2.82 4.19 -0.55
CA SER A 115 1.97 5.24 0.00
C SER A 115 2.77 6.29 0.78
N PHE A 116 3.69 5.86 1.64
CA PHE A 116 4.49 6.78 2.43
C PHE A 116 5.58 7.49 1.61
N VAL A 117 6.11 6.86 0.57
CA VAL A 117 7.08 7.52 -0.32
C VAL A 117 6.36 8.50 -1.23
N ASP A 118 5.27 8.10 -1.89
CA ASP A 118 4.52 8.96 -2.81
C ASP A 118 3.94 10.21 -2.12
N GLU A 119 3.41 10.08 -0.90
CA GLU A 119 2.92 11.23 -0.11
C GLU A 119 4.01 12.28 0.16
N ASN A 120 5.30 11.88 0.20
CA ASN A 120 6.41 12.78 0.50
C ASN A 120 7.17 13.27 -0.74
N THR A 121 7.12 12.53 -1.85
CA THR A 121 7.98 12.78 -3.02
C THR A 121 7.22 12.85 -4.33
N LEU A 122 5.95 12.48 -4.34
CA LEU A 122 5.10 12.35 -5.54
C LEU A 122 5.72 11.38 -6.58
N GLU A 123 6.51 10.42 -6.10
CA GLU A 123 7.17 9.42 -6.94
C GLU A 123 6.91 8.01 -6.40
N ILE A 124 6.50 7.09 -7.26
CA ILE A 124 6.37 5.67 -6.94
C ILE A 124 7.69 4.95 -7.22
N PRO A 125 8.34 4.34 -6.21
CA PRO A 125 9.61 3.65 -6.41
C PRO A 125 9.49 2.48 -7.39
N LEU A 126 10.29 2.48 -8.46
CA LEU A 126 10.29 1.40 -9.44
C LEU A 126 10.53 0.01 -8.83
N PRO A 127 11.42 -0.18 -7.85
CA PRO A 127 11.60 -1.48 -7.20
C PRO A 127 10.33 -2.04 -6.56
N CYS A 128 9.44 -1.19 -6.03
CA CYS A 128 8.15 -1.62 -5.47
C CYS A 128 7.23 -2.14 -6.58
N ASN A 129 7.17 -1.47 -7.73
CA ASN A 129 6.39 -1.93 -8.88
C ASN A 129 6.93 -3.25 -9.45
N LEU A 130 8.25 -3.42 -9.51
CA LEU A 130 8.87 -4.68 -9.94
C LEU A 130 8.57 -5.83 -8.95
N PHE A 131 8.60 -5.56 -7.66
CA PHE A 131 8.25 -6.53 -6.63
C PHE A 131 6.77 -6.97 -6.74
N LEU A 132 5.85 -6.02 -6.91
CA LEU A 132 4.44 -6.32 -7.18
C LEU A 132 4.26 -7.10 -8.49
N GLY A 133 5.03 -6.77 -9.53
CA GLY A 133 5.06 -7.52 -10.79
C GLY A 133 5.46 -8.98 -10.58
N GLY A 134 6.46 -9.22 -9.75
CA GLY A 134 6.87 -10.57 -9.36
C GLY A 134 5.74 -11.34 -8.65
N ILE A 135 5.00 -10.69 -7.74
CA ILE A 135 3.80 -11.27 -7.11
C ILE A 135 2.75 -11.61 -8.17
N GLY A 136 2.48 -10.71 -9.10
CA GLY A 136 1.51 -10.92 -10.18
C GLY A 136 1.87 -12.10 -11.08
N ILE A 137 3.15 -12.22 -11.47
CA ILE A 137 3.66 -13.37 -12.25
C ILE A 137 3.49 -14.67 -11.45
N LEU A 138 3.85 -14.67 -10.17
CA LEU A 138 3.69 -15.85 -9.32
C LEU A 138 2.22 -16.28 -9.22
N MET A 139 1.30 -15.33 -9.09
CA MET A 139 -0.14 -15.62 -9.09
C MET A 139 -0.63 -16.18 -10.43
N CYS A 140 -0.08 -15.72 -11.56
CA CYS A 140 -0.37 -16.29 -12.89
C CYS A 140 0.12 -17.75 -12.99
N VAL A 141 1.29 -18.07 -12.43
CA VAL A 141 1.84 -19.42 -12.44
C VAL A 141 1.03 -20.36 -11.53
N MET A 142 0.51 -19.86 -10.40
CA MET A 142 -0.29 -20.65 -9.47
C MET A 142 -1.71 -20.95 -9.98
N ASP A 143 -2.25 -20.08 -10.80
CA ASP A 143 -3.60 -20.21 -11.34
C ASP A 143 -3.60 -19.92 -12.85
N PHE A 144 -3.29 -20.95 -13.63
CA PHE A 144 -3.27 -20.88 -15.09
C PHE A 144 -4.65 -20.62 -15.70
N SER A 145 -5.74 -20.94 -15.01
CA SER A 145 -7.09 -20.75 -15.51
C SER A 145 -7.45 -19.27 -15.65
N SER A 146 -6.90 -18.42 -14.80
CA SER A 146 -7.15 -16.97 -14.80
C SER A 146 -6.05 -16.15 -15.50
N ILE A 147 -5.07 -16.82 -16.14
CA ILE A 147 -3.91 -16.12 -16.75
C ILE A 147 -4.33 -15.10 -17.80
N MET A 148 -5.32 -15.45 -18.65
CA MET A 148 -5.82 -14.58 -19.70
C MET A 148 -6.50 -13.33 -19.12
N ASP A 149 -7.31 -13.52 -18.07
CA ASP A 149 -7.96 -12.43 -17.33
C ASP A 149 -6.95 -11.45 -16.74
N ARG A 150 -5.87 -11.96 -16.17
CA ARG A 150 -4.76 -11.18 -15.58
C ARG A 150 -3.96 -10.43 -16.63
N ILE A 151 -3.61 -11.09 -17.74
CA ILE A 151 -2.91 -10.46 -18.87
C ILE A 151 -3.78 -9.35 -19.47
N LEU A 152 -5.07 -9.61 -19.69
CA LEU A 152 -6.02 -8.59 -20.14
C LEU A 152 -6.07 -7.42 -19.18
N GLY A 153 -6.07 -7.66 -17.87
CA GLY A 153 -6.03 -6.63 -16.84
C GLY A 153 -4.80 -5.74 -16.94
N PHE A 154 -3.63 -6.33 -17.15
CA PHE A 154 -2.38 -5.58 -17.34
C PHE A 154 -2.47 -4.65 -18.56
N PHE A 155 -2.89 -5.17 -19.71
CA PHE A 155 -2.92 -4.39 -20.94
C PHE A 155 -4.07 -3.39 -21.00
N ILE A 156 -5.27 -3.74 -20.60
CA ILE A 156 -6.44 -2.85 -20.67
C ILE A 156 -6.20 -1.60 -19.86
N ILE A 157 -5.93 -1.75 -18.56
CA ILE A 157 -5.72 -0.59 -17.69
C ILE A 157 -4.42 0.15 -18.05
N GLY A 158 -3.36 -0.60 -18.35
CA GLY A 158 -2.06 -0.03 -18.72
C GLY A 158 -2.15 0.82 -19.99
N ILE A 159 -2.82 0.35 -21.04
CA ILE A 159 -2.98 1.10 -22.31
C ILE A 159 -3.84 2.35 -22.09
N ILE A 160 -4.97 2.21 -21.38
CA ILE A 160 -5.87 3.35 -21.10
C ILE A 160 -5.13 4.45 -20.34
N LEU A 161 -4.44 4.09 -19.25
CA LEU A 161 -3.74 5.07 -18.43
C LEU A 161 -2.50 5.62 -19.13
N TYR A 162 -1.80 4.80 -19.92
CA TYR A 162 -0.67 5.28 -20.72
C TYR A 162 -1.13 6.26 -21.80
N ALA A 163 -2.26 6.02 -22.44
CA ALA A 163 -2.85 6.95 -23.40
C ALA A 163 -3.20 8.29 -22.73
N LEU A 164 -3.81 8.26 -21.54
CA LEU A 164 -4.09 9.47 -20.76
C LEU A 164 -2.80 10.21 -20.36
N TYR A 165 -1.77 9.48 -19.93
CA TYR A 165 -0.46 10.03 -19.61
C TYR A 165 0.18 10.72 -20.84
N ALA A 166 0.18 10.04 -21.99
CA ALA A 166 0.78 10.55 -23.22
C ALA A 166 0.02 11.78 -23.77
N LEU A 167 -1.32 11.73 -23.79
CA LEU A 167 -2.15 12.84 -24.25
C LEU A 167 -2.05 14.07 -23.35
N SER A 168 -1.97 13.87 -22.03
CA SER A 168 -1.83 14.95 -21.05
C SER A 168 -0.37 15.41 -20.85
N LYS A 169 0.59 14.77 -21.53
CA LYS A 169 2.04 14.99 -21.28
C LYS A 169 2.43 14.87 -19.81
N GLY A 170 1.79 13.93 -19.10
CA GLY A 170 2.01 13.67 -17.67
C GLY A 170 1.29 14.63 -16.71
N ALA A 171 0.48 15.57 -17.20
CA ALA A 171 -0.22 16.52 -16.34
C ALA A 171 -1.45 15.92 -15.62
N ALA A 172 -2.12 14.93 -16.21
CA ALA A 172 -3.33 14.33 -15.65
C ALA A 172 -3.05 13.14 -14.73
N ILE A 173 -2.01 12.35 -15.02
CA ILE A 173 -1.66 11.15 -14.25
C ILE A 173 -0.14 10.96 -14.25
N GLY A 174 0.42 10.51 -13.13
CA GLY A 174 1.84 10.21 -13.00
C GLY A 174 2.24 8.92 -13.73
N GLY A 175 3.43 8.90 -14.34
CA GLY A 175 3.96 7.68 -14.97
C GLY A 175 4.19 6.52 -13.98
N GLY A 176 4.32 6.83 -12.68
CA GLY A 176 4.35 5.86 -11.59
C GLY A 176 3.03 5.14 -11.40
N ASP A 177 1.91 5.90 -11.40
CA ASP A 177 0.55 5.40 -11.24
C ASP A 177 0.15 4.47 -12.40
N VAL A 178 0.54 4.82 -13.63
CA VAL A 178 0.32 3.97 -14.82
C VAL A 178 0.98 2.61 -14.63
N LYS A 179 2.25 2.59 -14.20
CA LYS A 179 2.98 1.33 -13.97
C LYS A 179 2.38 0.53 -12.82
N LEU A 180 2.02 1.21 -11.72
CA LEU A 180 1.38 0.58 -10.57
C LEU A 180 0.09 -0.13 -10.98
N MET A 181 -0.81 0.58 -11.65
CA MET A 181 -2.11 0.02 -12.05
C MET A 181 -1.98 -1.10 -13.09
N ALA A 182 -1.04 -0.98 -14.05
CA ALA A 182 -0.75 -2.05 -14.98
C ALA A 182 -0.32 -3.33 -14.25
N VAL A 183 0.62 -3.23 -13.31
CA VAL A 183 1.06 -4.37 -12.48
C VAL A 183 -0.08 -4.91 -11.61
N MET A 184 -0.94 -4.03 -11.09
CA MET A 184 -2.13 -4.48 -10.33
C MET A 184 -3.11 -5.26 -11.21
N GLY A 185 -3.13 -5.00 -12.52
CA GLY A 185 -3.88 -5.81 -13.49
C GLY A 185 -3.45 -7.28 -13.51
N LEU A 186 -2.15 -7.58 -13.37
CA LEU A 186 -1.65 -8.96 -13.24
C LEU A 186 -2.08 -9.64 -11.93
N ILE A 187 -2.25 -8.86 -10.86
CA ILE A 187 -2.64 -9.40 -9.55
C ILE A 187 -4.15 -9.61 -9.48
N LEU A 188 -4.93 -8.62 -9.93
CA LEU A 188 -6.38 -8.55 -9.74
C LEU A 188 -7.22 -9.12 -10.88
N GLY A 189 -6.69 -9.12 -12.12
CA GLY A 189 -7.46 -9.34 -13.34
C GLY A 189 -8.18 -8.07 -13.82
N TRP A 190 -8.78 -8.11 -15.04
CA TRP A 190 -9.25 -6.91 -15.71
C TRP A 190 -10.46 -6.23 -15.03
N GLN A 191 -11.41 -6.98 -14.54
CA GLN A 191 -12.60 -6.41 -13.89
C GLN A 191 -12.25 -5.70 -12.59
N LYS A 192 -11.49 -6.39 -11.73
CA LYS A 192 -11.13 -5.86 -10.41
C LYS A 192 -10.16 -4.69 -10.50
N VAL A 193 -9.25 -4.66 -11.48
CA VAL A 193 -8.31 -3.54 -11.60
C VAL A 193 -8.99 -2.26 -12.05
N ILE A 194 -10.00 -2.36 -12.94
CA ILE A 194 -10.80 -1.20 -13.33
C ILE A 194 -11.58 -0.66 -12.11
N LEU A 195 -12.21 -1.55 -11.35
CA LEU A 195 -12.91 -1.17 -10.12
C LEU A 195 -11.95 -0.55 -9.10
N ALA A 196 -10.75 -1.12 -8.94
CA ALA A 196 -9.71 -0.60 -8.04
C ALA A 196 -9.28 0.82 -8.42
N PHE A 197 -9.08 1.07 -9.70
CA PHE A 197 -8.76 2.40 -10.21
C PHE A 197 -9.89 3.41 -9.94
N LEU A 198 -11.15 3.04 -10.24
CA LEU A 198 -12.30 3.90 -9.98
C LEU A 198 -12.45 4.21 -8.48
N LEU A 199 -12.35 3.21 -7.62
CA LEU A 199 -12.38 3.41 -6.16
C LEU A 199 -11.24 4.31 -5.68
N GLY A 200 -10.02 4.10 -6.18
CA GLY A 200 -8.87 4.93 -5.88
C GLY A 200 -9.11 6.40 -6.27
N CYS A 201 -9.65 6.65 -7.46
CA CYS A 201 -10.01 8.00 -7.92
C CYS A 201 -11.09 8.64 -7.07
N ILE A 202 -12.15 7.92 -6.70
CA ILE A 202 -13.24 8.43 -5.86
C ILE A 202 -12.68 8.77 -4.46
N ILE A 203 -11.99 7.84 -3.81
CA ILE A 203 -11.42 8.06 -2.48
C ILE A 203 -10.42 9.22 -2.51
N GLY A 204 -9.53 9.26 -3.50
CA GLY A 204 -8.56 10.33 -3.68
C GLY A 204 -9.21 11.68 -3.86
N SER A 205 -10.24 11.78 -4.70
CA SER A 205 -11.00 13.02 -4.93
C SER A 205 -11.67 13.53 -3.65
N VAL A 206 -12.34 12.65 -2.91
CA VAL A 206 -13.00 12.99 -1.64
C VAL A 206 -11.96 13.48 -0.62
N CYS A 207 -10.88 12.73 -0.44
CA CYS A 207 -9.82 13.12 0.49
C CYS A 207 -9.15 14.44 0.09
N HIS A 208 -8.95 14.68 -1.20
CA HIS A 208 -8.37 15.93 -1.69
C HIS A 208 -9.27 17.13 -1.40
N VAL A 209 -10.57 17.02 -1.67
CA VAL A 209 -11.54 18.08 -1.36
C VAL A 209 -11.55 18.39 0.15
N ILE A 210 -11.52 17.37 1.00
CA ILE A 210 -11.45 17.55 2.45
C ILE A 210 -10.15 18.25 2.84
N ARG A 211 -9.02 17.80 2.30
CA ARG A 211 -7.68 18.35 2.58
C ARG A 211 -7.56 19.81 2.16
N MET A 212 -8.11 20.18 1.00
CA MET A 212 -8.13 21.58 0.54
C MET A 212 -8.96 22.48 1.49
N LYS A 213 -10.11 21.99 1.96
CA LYS A 213 -10.96 22.75 2.89
C LYS A 213 -10.34 22.95 4.27
N VAL A 214 -9.63 21.92 4.79
CA VAL A 214 -9.10 21.93 6.16
C VAL A 214 -7.69 22.55 6.24
N SER A 215 -6.80 22.25 5.29
CA SER A 215 -5.37 22.57 5.42
C SER A 215 -4.87 23.62 4.43
N LYS A 216 -5.72 24.16 3.53
CA LYS A 216 -5.28 25.02 2.40
C LYS A 216 -4.10 24.41 1.64
N ALA A 217 -4.08 23.06 1.51
CA ALA A 217 -3.00 22.31 0.89
C ALA A 217 -2.83 22.69 -0.58
N GLU A 218 -1.62 22.50 -1.09
CA GLU A 218 -1.30 22.68 -2.51
C GLU A 218 -2.18 21.80 -3.40
N HIS A 219 -2.38 22.24 -4.66
CA HIS A 219 -3.26 21.57 -5.64
C HIS A 219 -2.77 20.20 -6.11
N VAL A 220 -1.58 19.74 -5.67
CA VAL A 220 -1.00 18.47 -6.08
C VAL A 220 -1.36 17.37 -5.07
N LEU A 221 -1.95 16.29 -5.57
CA LEU A 221 -2.33 15.11 -4.79
C LEU A 221 -1.44 13.91 -5.15
N ALA A 222 -0.83 13.30 -4.14
CA ALA A 222 -0.24 11.97 -4.28
C ALA A 222 -1.34 10.94 -4.51
N MET A 223 -1.42 10.33 -5.71
CA MET A 223 -2.48 9.37 -6.05
C MET A 223 -2.16 7.95 -5.56
N GLY A 224 -0.88 7.62 -5.40
CA GLY A 224 -0.42 6.28 -5.00
C GLY A 224 -1.14 5.69 -3.78
N PRO A 225 -1.28 6.41 -2.65
CA PRO A 225 -1.98 5.90 -1.46
C PRO A 225 -3.42 5.46 -1.76
N TYR A 226 -4.16 6.24 -2.54
CA TYR A 226 -5.57 5.98 -2.85
C TYR A 226 -5.73 4.82 -3.84
N LEU A 227 -4.82 4.71 -4.82
CA LEU A 227 -4.76 3.57 -5.73
C LEU A 227 -4.41 2.27 -4.97
N CYS A 228 -3.52 2.34 -4.01
CA CYS A 228 -3.21 1.22 -3.12
C CYS A 228 -4.42 0.78 -2.28
N ILE A 229 -5.19 1.76 -1.72
CA ILE A 229 -6.41 1.46 -0.96
C ILE A 229 -7.47 0.82 -1.87
N GLY A 230 -7.74 1.38 -3.05
CA GLY A 230 -8.66 0.80 -4.03
C GLY A 230 -8.26 -0.62 -4.43
N SER A 231 -6.98 -0.85 -4.69
CA SER A 231 -6.43 -2.17 -5.02
C SER A 231 -6.56 -3.16 -3.89
N PHE A 232 -6.32 -2.75 -2.64
CA PHE A 232 -6.49 -3.58 -1.45
C PHE A 232 -7.94 -4.01 -1.25
N LEU A 233 -8.88 -3.08 -1.37
CA LEU A 233 -10.31 -3.38 -1.25
C LEU A 233 -10.76 -4.37 -2.33
N CYS A 234 -10.33 -4.18 -3.58
CA CYS A 234 -10.67 -5.07 -4.68
C CYS A 234 -9.97 -6.43 -4.60
N ALA A 235 -8.78 -6.51 -3.99
CA ALA A 235 -8.12 -7.79 -3.75
C ALA A 235 -8.92 -8.70 -2.79
N LEU A 236 -9.59 -8.10 -1.79
CA LEU A 236 -10.31 -8.85 -0.76
C LEU A 236 -11.80 -9.02 -1.09
N TRP A 237 -12.44 -7.99 -1.61
CA TRP A 237 -13.90 -7.95 -1.79
C TRP A 237 -14.35 -7.62 -3.22
N GLY A 238 -13.42 -7.55 -4.18
CA GLY A 238 -13.72 -7.14 -5.56
C GLY A 238 -14.78 -8.02 -6.22
N ASP A 239 -14.71 -9.34 -6.04
CA ASP A 239 -15.70 -10.28 -6.62
C ASP A 239 -17.10 -10.05 -6.04
N ALA A 240 -17.21 -9.80 -4.73
CA ALA A 240 -18.49 -9.51 -4.09
C ALA A 240 -19.05 -8.15 -4.54
N MET A 241 -18.19 -7.12 -4.69
CA MET A 241 -18.61 -5.81 -5.18
C MET A 241 -19.12 -5.87 -6.62
N ILE A 242 -18.42 -6.60 -7.49
CA ILE A 242 -18.82 -6.79 -8.90
C ILE A 242 -20.12 -7.55 -8.99
N ALA A 243 -20.25 -8.66 -8.23
CA ALA A 243 -21.47 -9.45 -8.20
C ALA A 243 -22.67 -8.63 -7.70
N TRP A 244 -22.49 -7.82 -6.68
CA TRP A 244 -23.53 -6.92 -6.18
C TRP A 244 -23.97 -5.91 -7.24
N TYR A 245 -23.01 -5.26 -7.92
CA TYR A 245 -23.30 -4.29 -8.98
C TYR A 245 -24.06 -4.92 -10.16
N LEU A 246 -23.59 -6.08 -10.65
CA LEU A 246 -24.26 -6.80 -11.72
C LEU A 246 -25.66 -7.28 -11.32
N GLY A 247 -25.84 -7.69 -10.06
CA GLY A 247 -27.15 -8.06 -9.52
C GLY A 247 -28.17 -6.90 -9.46
N LEU A 248 -27.69 -5.65 -9.39
CA LEU A 248 -28.54 -4.46 -9.51
C LEU A 248 -28.95 -4.15 -10.96
N MET A 249 -28.05 -4.47 -11.92
CA MET A 249 -28.33 -4.20 -13.35
C MET A 249 -29.26 -5.22 -14.02
N ILE A 250 -29.39 -6.41 -13.43
CA ILE A 250 -30.20 -7.52 -13.98
C ILE A 250 -31.64 -7.51 -13.40
N LYS A 251 -31.93 -6.63 -12.46
CA LYS A 251 -33.27 -6.38 -11.95
C LYS A 251 -33.97 -5.27 -12.75
#